data_d2fc2120cf84aa6f306977f80166d38e
#
_entry.id   d2fc2120cf84aa6f306977f80166d38e
#
_cell.length_a   1.000
_cell.length_b   1.000
_cell.length_c   1.000
_cell.angle_alpha   90.00
_cell.angle_beta   90.00
_cell.angle_gamma   90.00
#
_symmetry.space_group_name_H-M   'P 1'
#
loop_
_entity.id
_entity.type
_entity.pdbx_description
1 polymer ?
#
loop_
_entity_poly.entity_id
_entity_poly.type
_entity_poly.pdbx_seq_one_letter_code
_entity_poly.pdbx_strand_id
1 'polypeptide(L)'
;MFDFVMSEEEIRIRDEVRSFVRNEVSSEYLQMLDRDEVDFPIEVYRKLAEKNLLGVRFPKEYGGRGSTWVAECAAVEEIGVLGSAIGCVYAMPSIVGEAIYMFGTEEQKKKYLVPMLKGKLVSAEALTEPRGGGGSDFFGTTTTARKEGEYYIL
;
A
#
# COMPACT_ATOMS: atom_id res chain seq x y z
N MET A 1 9.50 18.24 9.63
CA MET A 1 8.47 19.26 9.45
C MET A 1 7.54 19.37 10.66
N PHE A 2 6.85 18.31 11.09
CA PHE A 2 6.03 18.29 12.31
C PHE A 2 6.63 17.41 13.41
N ASP A 3 7.96 17.45 13.57
CA ASP A 3 8.70 16.58 14.49
C ASP A 3 8.23 16.74 15.96
N PHE A 4 7.67 17.91 16.30
CA PHE A 4 7.13 18.16 17.63
C PHE A 4 5.85 17.40 17.98
N VAL A 5 5.17 16.78 16.97
CA VAL A 5 3.98 15.94 17.19
C VAL A 5 4.25 14.47 17.00
N MET A 6 5.48 14.11 16.62
CA MET A 6 5.89 12.74 16.35
C MET A 6 6.74 12.17 17.48
N SER A 7 6.55 10.90 17.79
CA SER A 7 7.44 10.15 18.66
C SER A 7 8.79 9.88 17.98
N GLU A 8 9.80 9.54 18.76
CA GLU A 8 11.13 9.15 18.25
C GLU A 8 11.07 7.95 17.30
N GLU A 9 10.16 7.01 17.52
CA GLU A 9 9.95 5.85 16.65
C GLU A 9 9.35 6.26 15.30
N GLU A 10 8.37 7.13 15.30
CA GLU A 10 7.73 7.65 14.09
C GLU A 10 8.71 8.47 13.24
N ILE A 11 9.52 9.31 13.88
CA ILE A 11 10.62 10.06 13.24
C ILE A 11 11.60 9.08 12.61
N ARG A 12 11.99 8.03 13.32
CA ARG A 12 12.92 7.02 12.82
C ARG A 12 12.39 6.30 11.59
N ILE A 13 11.12 5.88 11.59
CA ILE A 13 10.46 5.25 10.44
C ILE A 13 10.44 6.22 9.25
N ARG A 14 10.03 7.46 9.46
CA ARG A 14 10.06 8.50 8.41
C ARG A 14 11.47 8.65 7.81
N ASP A 15 12.49 8.74 8.65
CA ASP A 15 13.87 8.94 8.21
C ASP A 15 14.44 7.71 7.48
N GLU A 16 14.03 6.49 7.86
CA GLU A 16 14.32 5.27 7.11
C GLU A 16 13.70 5.32 5.71
N VAL A 17 12.42 5.71 5.60
CA VAL A 17 11.72 5.84 4.31
C VAL A 17 12.37 6.94 3.47
N ARG A 18 12.69 8.09 4.05
CA ARG A 18 13.42 9.17 3.37
C ARG A 18 14.76 8.71 2.83
N SER A 19 15.50 7.92 3.61
CA SER A 19 16.75 7.33 3.17
C SER A 19 16.55 6.36 2.01
N PHE A 20 15.50 5.54 2.07
CA PHE A 20 15.11 4.64 0.98
C PHE A 20 14.84 5.44 -0.31
N VAL A 21 14.01 6.46 -0.24
CA VAL A 21 13.65 7.32 -1.37
C VAL A 21 14.90 7.92 -2.05
N ARG A 22 15.85 8.38 -1.25
CA ARG A 22 17.06 9.04 -1.76
C ARG A 22 18.08 8.09 -2.36
N ASN A 23 18.16 6.86 -1.86
CA ASN A 23 19.28 5.97 -2.14
C ASN A 23 18.92 4.72 -2.96
N GLU A 24 17.64 4.32 -2.99
CA GLU A 24 17.24 3.03 -3.56
C GLU A 24 16.46 3.15 -4.87
N VAL A 25 16.00 4.37 -5.20
CA VAL A 25 15.23 4.62 -6.43
C VAL A 25 15.98 5.65 -7.26
N SER A 26 16.49 5.22 -8.41
CA SER A 26 17.26 6.10 -9.29
C SER A 26 16.37 7.04 -10.11
N SER A 27 16.89 8.21 -10.46
CA SER A 27 16.20 9.13 -11.37
C SER A 27 15.94 8.51 -12.75
N GLU A 28 16.84 7.62 -13.21
CA GLU A 28 16.67 6.90 -14.46
C GLU A 28 15.42 5.98 -14.41
N TYR A 29 15.26 5.25 -13.31
CA TYR A 29 14.07 4.39 -13.11
C TYR A 29 12.77 5.20 -13.11
N LEU A 30 12.77 6.37 -12.47
CA LEU A 30 11.61 7.27 -12.49
C LEU A 30 11.30 7.77 -13.91
N GLN A 31 12.32 8.08 -14.69
CA GLN A 31 12.13 8.46 -16.10
C GLN A 31 11.60 7.30 -16.96
N MET A 32 11.97 6.06 -16.67
CA MET A 32 11.40 4.89 -17.34
C MET A 32 9.92 4.72 -17.02
N LEU A 33 9.52 4.95 -15.77
CA LEU A 33 8.10 4.96 -15.37
C LEU A 33 7.33 6.07 -16.09
N ASP A 34 7.89 7.28 -16.18
CA ASP A 34 7.27 8.42 -16.86
C ASP A 34 7.11 8.21 -18.37
N ARG A 35 7.93 7.36 -18.98
CA ARG A 35 7.86 6.98 -20.39
C ARG A 35 7.06 5.72 -20.67
N ASP A 36 6.34 5.18 -19.66
CA ASP A 36 5.58 3.93 -19.75
C ASP A 36 6.45 2.71 -20.18
N GLU A 37 7.75 2.74 -19.87
CA GLU A 37 8.67 1.62 -20.12
C GLU A 37 8.60 0.55 -19.01
N VAL A 38 7.92 0.87 -17.91
CA VAL A 38 7.70 -0.01 -16.76
C VAL A 38 6.21 -0.02 -16.42
N ASP A 39 5.54 -1.14 -16.66
CA ASP A 39 4.10 -1.29 -16.41
C ASP A 39 3.72 -1.18 -14.92
N PHE A 40 4.56 -1.73 -14.05
CA PHE A 40 4.33 -1.73 -12.61
C PHE A 40 5.66 -1.71 -11.85
N PRO A 41 5.86 -0.82 -10.85
CA PRO A 41 7.13 -0.67 -10.14
C PRO A 41 7.39 -1.78 -9.11
N ILE A 42 7.36 -3.03 -9.55
CA ILE A 42 7.49 -4.23 -8.70
C ILE A 42 8.83 -4.28 -7.95
N GLU A 43 9.91 -3.74 -8.54
CA GLU A 43 11.21 -3.72 -7.90
C GLU A 43 11.23 -2.81 -6.68
N VAL A 44 10.64 -1.62 -6.78
CA VAL A 44 10.49 -0.69 -5.66
C VAL A 44 9.61 -1.30 -4.57
N TYR A 45 8.49 -1.94 -4.97
CA TYR A 45 7.60 -2.63 -4.05
C TYR A 45 8.31 -3.72 -3.24
N ARG A 46 9.10 -4.57 -3.91
CA ARG A 46 9.88 -5.64 -3.25
C ARG A 46 10.95 -5.09 -2.32
N LYS A 47 11.70 -4.06 -2.75
CA LYS A 47 12.69 -3.40 -1.91
C LYS A 47 12.08 -2.80 -0.63
N LEU A 48 10.90 -2.19 -0.73
CA LEU A 48 10.16 -1.70 0.43
C LEU A 48 9.78 -2.84 1.39
N ALA A 49 9.31 -3.97 0.84
CA ALA A 49 8.98 -5.15 1.63
C ALA A 49 10.20 -5.76 2.33
N GLU A 50 11.34 -5.87 1.64
CA GLU A 50 12.60 -6.37 2.19
C GLU A 50 13.09 -5.54 3.39
N LYS A 51 12.84 -4.23 3.34
CA LYS A 51 13.14 -3.30 4.44
C LYS A 51 12.04 -3.24 5.50
N ASN A 52 10.99 -4.05 5.35
CA ASN A 52 9.81 -4.05 6.23
C ASN A 52 9.17 -2.66 6.35
N LEU A 53 9.04 -1.97 5.22
CA LEU A 53 8.44 -0.64 5.13
C LEU A 53 7.00 -0.66 4.59
N LEU A 54 6.51 -1.79 4.09
CA LEU A 54 5.11 -1.93 3.69
C LEU A 54 4.21 -2.09 4.91
N GLY A 55 3.17 -1.23 5.04
CA GLY A 55 2.18 -1.31 6.09
C GLY A 55 2.77 -1.27 7.49
N VAL A 56 3.59 -0.27 7.79
CA VAL A 56 4.36 -0.13 9.05
C VAL A 56 3.46 -0.13 10.29
N ARG A 57 2.19 0.24 10.18
CA ARG A 57 1.24 0.28 11.30
C ARG A 57 0.61 -1.07 11.65
N PHE A 58 0.61 -2.04 10.73
CA PHE A 58 0.05 -3.36 11.04
C PHE A 58 0.83 -4.07 12.14
N PRO A 59 0.16 -4.92 12.94
CA PRO A 59 0.81 -5.69 13.99
C PRO A 59 1.99 -6.53 13.48
N LYS A 60 2.98 -6.71 14.34
CA LYS A 60 4.20 -7.48 14.02
C LYS A 60 3.90 -8.93 13.66
N GLU A 61 2.85 -9.53 14.24
CA GLU A 61 2.40 -10.89 13.94
C GLU A 61 1.95 -11.10 12.49
N TYR A 62 1.51 -10.02 11.79
CA TYR A 62 1.17 -10.06 10.37
C TYR A 62 2.28 -9.54 9.46
N GLY A 63 3.41 -9.11 10.04
CA GLY A 63 4.57 -8.66 9.28
C GLY A 63 4.72 -7.13 9.18
N GLY A 64 3.85 -6.36 9.85
CA GLY A 64 4.03 -4.93 10.04
C GLY A 64 5.02 -4.60 11.15
N ARG A 65 5.17 -3.33 11.50
CA ARG A 65 6.02 -2.87 12.60
C ARG A 65 5.26 -2.59 13.90
N GLY A 66 3.93 -2.60 13.88
CA GLY A 66 3.08 -2.26 15.02
C GLY A 66 3.16 -0.77 15.37
N SER A 67 3.45 0.09 14.39
CA SER A 67 3.57 1.52 14.58
C SER A 67 2.20 2.21 14.46
N THR A 68 2.17 3.50 14.25
CA THR A 68 0.96 4.34 14.28
C THR A 68 0.54 4.77 12.86
N TRP A 69 -0.66 5.32 12.75
CA TRP A 69 -1.11 6.01 11.55
C TRP A 69 -0.26 7.24 11.23
N VAL A 70 0.32 7.90 12.23
CA VAL A 70 1.22 9.03 12.03
C VAL A 70 2.49 8.58 11.30
N ALA A 71 3.07 7.45 11.72
CA ALA A 71 4.21 6.86 11.02
C ALA A 71 3.88 6.46 9.58
N GLU A 72 2.70 5.86 9.36
CA GLU A 72 2.23 5.47 8.02
C GLU A 72 2.06 6.71 7.12
N CYS A 73 1.41 7.77 7.61
CA CYS A 73 1.24 9.03 6.86
C CYS A 73 2.59 9.68 6.54
N ALA A 74 3.51 9.71 7.48
CA ALA A 74 4.85 10.25 7.26
C ALA A 74 5.62 9.43 6.21
N ALA A 75 5.47 8.11 6.22
CA ALA A 75 6.04 7.23 5.20
C ALA A 75 5.43 7.48 3.81
N VAL A 76 4.10 7.61 3.71
CA VAL A 76 3.42 7.95 2.44
C VAL A 76 3.91 9.30 1.90
N GLU A 77 4.07 10.32 2.78
CA GLU A 77 4.57 11.64 2.39
C GLU A 77 5.97 11.55 1.78
N GLU A 78 6.88 10.79 2.40
CA GLU A 78 8.24 10.61 1.88
C GLU A 78 8.29 9.83 0.56
N ILE A 79 7.48 8.79 0.42
CA ILE A 79 7.38 8.00 -0.83
C ILE A 79 6.73 8.82 -1.94
N GLY A 80 5.77 9.69 -1.61
CA GLY A 80 5.04 10.52 -2.57
C GLY A 80 5.93 11.45 -3.41
N VAL A 81 7.12 11.79 -2.94
CA VAL A 81 8.09 12.59 -3.72
C VAL A 81 8.63 11.85 -4.94
N LEU A 82 8.50 10.52 -5.00
CA LEU A 82 8.86 9.70 -6.17
C LEU A 82 7.79 9.73 -7.27
N GLY A 83 6.67 10.40 -7.02
CA GLY A 83 5.55 10.49 -7.95
C GLY A 83 4.32 9.69 -7.48
N SER A 84 3.16 10.05 -8.05
CA SER A 84 1.86 9.49 -7.65
C SER A 84 1.76 7.98 -7.89
N ALA A 85 2.35 7.46 -8.96
CA ALA A 85 2.34 6.02 -9.26
C ALA A 85 2.98 5.20 -8.12
N ILE A 86 4.19 5.58 -7.69
CA ILE A 86 4.88 4.89 -6.59
C ILE A 86 4.17 5.14 -5.26
N GLY A 87 3.66 6.34 -5.04
CA GLY A 87 2.84 6.68 -3.86
C GLY A 87 1.61 5.78 -3.74
N CYS A 88 0.88 5.56 -4.84
CA CYS A 88 -0.27 4.64 -4.88
C CYS A 88 0.16 3.20 -4.60
N VAL A 89 1.21 2.72 -5.25
CA VAL A 89 1.72 1.35 -5.03
C VAL A 89 2.10 1.12 -3.57
N TYR A 90 2.70 2.11 -2.92
CA TYR A 90 3.02 2.04 -1.49
C TYR A 90 1.76 2.04 -0.61
N ALA A 91 0.75 2.84 -0.95
CA ALA A 91 -0.47 2.99 -0.16
C ALA A 91 -1.42 1.78 -0.26
N MET A 92 -1.41 1.04 -1.39
CA MET A 92 -2.34 -0.07 -1.62
C MET A 92 -2.29 -1.17 -0.54
N PRO A 93 -1.13 -1.66 -0.07
CA PRO A 93 -1.08 -2.59 1.05
C PRO A 93 -1.73 -2.04 2.33
N SER A 94 -1.67 -0.74 2.56
CA SER A 94 -2.31 -0.12 3.72
C SER A 94 -3.83 -0.05 3.55
N ILE A 95 -4.33 0.34 2.38
CA ILE A 95 -5.77 0.48 2.09
C ILE A 95 -6.45 -0.89 2.07
N VAL A 96 -6.00 -1.78 1.20
CA VAL A 96 -6.56 -3.14 1.05
C VAL A 96 -6.31 -3.99 2.30
N GLY A 97 -5.11 -3.83 2.89
CA GLY A 97 -4.72 -4.51 4.11
C GLY A 97 -5.61 -4.14 5.30
N GLU A 98 -6.09 -2.88 5.38
CA GLU A 98 -7.01 -2.46 6.44
C GLU A 98 -8.33 -3.23 6.36
N ALA A 99 -8.90 -3.35 5.18
CA ALA A 99 -10.14 -4.10 4.99
C ALA A 99 -9.97 -5.57 5.41
N ILE A 100 -8.85 -6.20 5.03
CA ILE A 100 -8.54 -7.58 5.42
C ILE A 100 -8.27 -7.67 6.93
N TYR A 101 -7.55 -6.72 7.50
CA TYR A 101 -7.23 -6.70 8.92
C TYR A 101 -8.47 -6.52 9.80
N MET A 102 -9.35 -5.60 9.44
CA MET A 102 -10.54 -5.28 10.22
C MET A 102 -11.65 -6.33 10.07
N PHE A 103 -11.85 -6.87 8.89
CA PHE A 103 -13.03 -7.69 8.56
C PHE A 103 -12.69 -9.13 8.18
N GLY A 104 -11.43 -9.44 7.90
CA GLY A 104 -10.98 -10.77 7.51
C GLY A 104 -10.87 -11.72 8.70
N THR A 105 -11.07 -13.02 8.45
CA THR A 105 -10.75 -14.09 9.39
C THR A 105 -9.24 -14.21 9.56
N GLU A 106 -8.78 -14.86 10.62
CA GLU A 106 -7.35 -15.13 10.84
C GLU A 106 -6.70 -15.91 9.68
N GLU A 107 -7.46 -16.81 9.08
CA GLU A 107 -7.02 -17.53 7.88
C GLU A 107 -6.81 -16.58 6.69
N GLN A 108 -7.76 -15.67 6.45
CA GLN A 108 -7.65 -14.67 5.39
C GLN A 108 -6.50 -13.70 5.63
N LYS A 109 -6.28 -13.23 6.86
CA LYS A 109 -5.13 -12.38 7.21
C LYS A 109 -3.81 -13.09 6.92
N LYS A 110 -3.67 -14.34 7.32
CA LYS A 110 -2.47 -15.15 7.04
C LYS A 110 -2.28 -15.43 5.55
N LYS A 111 -3.37 -15.65 4.83
CA LYS A 111 -3.35 -15.98 3.40
C LYS A 111 -3.06 -14.77 2.51
N TYR A 112 -3.56 -13.59 2.87
CA TYR A 112 -3.50 -12.39 2.01
C TYR A 112 -2.67 -11.26 2.61
N LEU A 113 -2.94 -10.82 3.85
CA LEU A 113 -2.26 -9.68 4.46
C LEU A 113 -0.77 -9.95 4.67
N VAL A 114 -0.43 -11.08 5.28
CA VAL A 114 0.98 -11.42 5.55
C VAL A 114 1.83 -11.48 4.28
N PRO A 115 1.45 -12.21 3.21
CA PRO A 115 2.27 -12.23 2.00
C PRO A 115 2.26 -10.90 1.25
N MET A 116 1.22 -10.07 1.36
CA MET A 116 1.18 -8.72 0.81
C MET A 116 2.22 -7.82 1.49
N LEU A 117 2.26 -7.78 2.82
CA LEU A 117 3.25 -6.99 3.56
C LEU A 117 4.70 -7.48 3.34
N LYS A 118 4.86 -8.75 2.95
CA LYS A 118 6.16 -9.33 2.57
C LYS A 118 6.50 -9.16 1.08
N GLY A 119 5.74 -8.38 0.33
CA GLY A 119 6.00 -8.12 -1.08
C GLY A 119 5.79 -9.32 -2.01
N LYS A 120 5.12 -10.40 -1.54
CA LYS A 120 4.83 -11.62 -2.31
C LYS A 120 3.53 -11.54 -3.08
N LEU A 121 2.59 -10.71 -2.64
CA LEU A 121 1.33 -10.40 -3.31
C LEU A 121 1.25 -8.91 -3.51
N VAL A 122 0.75 -8.52 -4.67
CA VAL A 122 0.36 -7.14 -4.96
C VAL A 122 -1.14 -7.02 -4.74
N SER A 123 -1.58 -5.92 -4.14
CA SER A 123 -2.99 -5.62 -3.93
C SER A 123 -3.45 -4.49 -4.84
N ALA A 124 -4.72 -4.54 -5.22
CA ALA A 124 -5.38 -3.50 -5.97
C ALA A 124 -6.81 -3.32 -5.46
N GLU A 125 -7.35 -2.14 -5.70
CA GLU A 125 -8.71 -1.75 -5.36
C GLU A 125 -9.48 -1.46 -6.65
N ALA A 126 -10.62 -2.12 -6.85
CA ALA A 126 -11.52 -1.89 -7.97
C ALA A 126 -12.80 -1.21 -7.46
N LEU A 127 -12.68 0.04 -7.01
CA LEU A 127 -13.75 0.79 -6.37
C LEU A 127 -14.58 1.62 -7.36
N THR A 128 -13.90 2.21 -8.35
CA THR A 128 -14.53 3.12 -9.31
C THR A 128 -15.34 2.36 -10.35
N GLU A 129 -16.57 2.81 -10.62
CA GLU A 129 -17.46 2.28 -11.65
C GLU A 129 -17.78 3.34 -12.71
N PRO A 130 -18.23 2.94 -13.94
CA PRO A 130 -18.54 3.89 -15.02
C PRO A 130 -19.61 4.93 -14.69
N ARG A 131 -20.54 4.64 -13.77
CA ARG A 131 -21.62 5.54 -13.36
C ARG A 131 -21.35 6.32 -12.10
N GLY A 132 -20.43 5.83 -11.28
CA GLY A 132 -20.04 6.48 -10.03
C GLY A 132 -18.79 7.31 -10.21
N GLY A 133 -18.80 8.56 -9.86
CA GLY A 133 -17.60 9.36 -9.76
C GLY A 133 -16.66 8.80 -8.70
N GLY A 134 -15.69 8.03 -9.13
CA GLY A 134 -14.54 7.52 -8.42
C GLY A 134 -14.57 7.55 -6.88
N GLY A 135 -14.85 6.45 -6.24
CA GLY A 135 -14.67 6.24 -4.81
C GLY A 135 -15.53 7.10 -3.87
N SER A 136 -16.18 8.14 -4.37
CA SER A 136 -16.98 9.06 -3.56
C SER A 136 -18.44 8.64 -3.41
N ASP A 137 -18.92 7.74 -4.25
CA ASP A 137 -20.29 7.25 -4.21
C ASP A 137 -20.36 5.74 -3.93
N PHE A 138 -20.03 5.35 -2.72
CA PHE A 138 -20.19 3.98 -2.24
C PHE A 138 -21.64 3.49 -2.28
N PHE A 139 -22.59 4.41 -2.30
CA PHE A 139 -24.02 4.09 -2.37
C PHE A 139 -24.54 3.93 -3.80
N GLY A 140 -23.74 4.39 -4.78
CA GLY A 140 -24.06 4.30 -6.20
C GLY A 140 -23.52 3.05 -6.88
N THR A 141 -22.91 2.11 -6.15
CA THR A 141 -22.36 0.86 -6.70
C THR A 141 -23.42 0.08 -7.44
N THR A 142 -23.19 -0.18 -8.73
CA THR A 142 -24.09 -0.91 -9.61
C THR A 142 -23.55 -2.28 -10.04
N THR A 143 -22.29 -2.55 -9.80
CA THR A 143 -21.70 -3.87 -10.03
C THR A 143 -22.35 -4.90 -9.12
N THR A 144 -22.83 -5.98 -9.70
CA THR A 144 -23.46 -7.07 -8.98
C THR A 144 -22.71 -8.37 -9.19
N ALA A 145 -22.72 -9.23 -8.19
CA ALA A 145 -22.12 -10.56 -8.28
C ALA A 145 -23.20 -11.63 -8.16
N ARG A 146 -23.20 -12.60 -9.07
CA ARG A 146 -24.12 -13.75 -9.08
C ARG A 146 -23.33 -15.03 -8.82
N LYS A 147 -23.76 -15.84 -7.86
CA LYS A 147 -23.13 -17.14 -7.59
C LYS A 147 -23.63 -18.18 -8.59
N GLU A 148 -22.70 -18.85 -9.26
CA GLU A 148 -22.96 -19.99 -10.15
C GLU A 148 -22.01 -21.15 -9.77
N GLY A 149 -22.55 -22.14 -9.04
CA GLY A 149 -21.75 -23.27 -8.53
C GLY A 149 -20.65 -22.78 -7.59
N GLU A 150 -19.40 -23.05 -7.95
CA GLU A 150 -18.20 -22.64 -7.17
C GLU A 150 -17.67 -21.26 -7.54
N TYR A 151 -18.28 -20.56 -8.51
CA TYR A 151 -17.81 -19.28 -9.03
C TYR A 151 -18.77 -18.12 -8.71
N TYR A 152 -18.22 -16.92 -8.71
CA TYR A 152 -19.00 -15.69 -8.78
C TYR A 152 -18.76 -15.04 -10.15
N ILE A 153 -19.86 -14.67 -10.79
CA ILE A 153 -19.84 -13.93 -12.07
C ILE A 153 -20.17 -12.48 -11.75
N LEU A 154 -19.27 -11.56 -12.15
CA LEU A 154 -19.41 -10.10 -12.04
C LEU A 154 -20.07 -9.54 -13.29
#